data_0839c64e6c42c053311ce418b840924f
#
_entry.id   0839c64e6c42c053311ce418b840924f
#
_cell.length_a   1.000
_cell.length_b   1.000
_cell.length_c   1.000
_cell.angle_alpha   90.00
_cell.angle_beta   90.00
_cell.angle_gamma   90.00
#
_symmetry.space_group_name_H-M   'P 1'
#
loop_
_entity.id
_entity.type
_entity.pdbx_description
1 polymer ?
#
loop_
_entity_poly.entity_id
_entity_poly.type
_entity_poly.pdbx_seq_one_letter_code
_entity_poly.pdbx_strand_id
1 'polypeptide(L)'
;MRKIKTVNIAIGFVTGRLLFQNVLKTYINNWIEHGLIENNNVRIHVLVSYDLRYKNTNTNDYKNVPPALQKLVDSIHFYGVNEVNREIEELVKKDNTLDEKDCHLLFGEGYAKKRNIVTYFAIKLKMDKLLFIDDDEYPLATYRNKQGNLLWLGQSILSTHLKYNDNADVTHGLHCGYISPIPYLEFNHILTENDFKFFIEALSNDIITWAKMKQIIIRQKGVTYANEDILNNPASYEVEEANGMKFISGANLCFNLKNYKMLPPFYNPPGARGEDTFMSTALTELKVLKVPCYTFHDGFSMYNHLLNGVLPVVLLPIENTNHDILMRFVNATIGWVRYKPLLVYITDQDNFETTMQNMEKSLQYTIPKLCAYFKTNEFNKILIEFESYRKRVKKHFNDFENTKATWKRLLNNAI
;
A
#
# COMPACT_ATOMS: atom_id res chain seq x y z
N MET A 1 -9.98 -37.00 -18.54
CA MET A 1 -10.10 -35.51 -18.44
C MET A 1 -9.62 -35.09 -17.05
N ARG A 2 -8.54 -34.30 -16.93
CA ARG A 2 -8.17 -33.69 -15.64
C ARG A 2 -9.29 -32.69 -15.30
N LYS A 3 -9.96 -32.86 -14.15
CA LYS A 3 -10.87 -31.82 -13.64
C LYS A 3 -10.06 -30.54 -13.48
N ILE A 4 -10.38 -29.50 -14.24
CA ILE A 4 -9.78 -28.18 -14.08
C ILE A 4 -10.23 -27.70 -12.69
N LYS A 5 -9.26 -27.47 -11.79
CA LYS A 5 -9.55 -27.07 -10.41
C LYS A 5 -10.05 -25.62 -10.42
N THR A 6 -11.20 -25.36 -9.84
CA THR A 6 -11.70 -24.00 -9.60
C THR A 6 -10.76 -23.28 -8.60
N VAL A 7 -10.40 -22.05 -8.90
CA VAL A 7 -9.56 -21.19 -8.07
C VAL A 7 -10.42 -20.12 -7.40
N ASN A 8 -10.45 -20.10 -6.07
CA ASN A 8 -11.13 -19.09 -5.27
C ASN A 8 -10.18 -17.93 -4.99
N ILE A 9 -10.56 -16.73 -5.40
CA ILE A 9 -9.71 -15.55 -5.31
C ILE A 9 -10.39 -14.50 -4.43
N ALA A 10 -9.72 -14.11 -3.36
CA ALA A 10 -10.09 -12.95 -2.58
C ALA A 10 -9.51 -11.67 -3.22
N ILE A 11 -10.36 -10.68 -3.41
CA ILE A 11 -9.96 -9.31 -3.74
C ILE A 11 -10.11 -8.48 -2.48
N GLY A 12 -8.97 -8.06 -1.92
CA GLY A 12 -8.90 -7.35 -0.65
C GLY A 12 -8.89 -5.83 -0.84
N PHE A 13 -9.85 -5.15 -0.24
CA PHE A 13 -9.86 -3.70 -0.12
C PHE A 13 -9.70 -3.28 1.34
N VAL A 14 -8.79 -2.33 1.56
CA VAL A 14 -8.72 -1.57 2.81
C VAL A 14 -9.09 -0.14 2.50
N THR A 15 -10.23 0.32 3.01
CA THR A 15 -10.82 1.61 2.60
C THR A 15 -11.36 2.42 3.76
N GLY A 16 -11.39 3.72 3.59
CA GLY A 16 -12.06 4.71 4.44
C GLY A 16 -12.67 5.83 3.58
N ARG A 17 -12.79 5.62 2.26
CA ARG A 17 -13.21 6.62 1.28
C ARG A 17 -14.55 6.28 0.64
N LEU A 18 -15.35 7.30 0.34
CA LEU A 18 -16.66 7.17 -0.32
C LEU A 18 -16.56 6.59 -1.73
N LEU A 19 -15.43 6.77 -2.41
CA LEU A 19 -15.22 6.34 -3.80
C LEU A 19 -14.99 4.83 -3.96
N PHE A 20 -14.87 4.07 -2.87
CA PHE A 20 -14.60 2.63 -2.90
C PHE A 20 -15.48 1.86 -3.90
N GLN A 21 -16.83 2.07 -3.86
CA GLN A 21 -17.75 1.32 -4.73
C GLN A 21 -17.54 1.64 -6.21
N ASN A 22 -17.17 2.89 -6.53
CA ASN A 22 -16.88 3.29 -7.89
C ASN A 22 -15.58 2.65 -8.40
N VAL A 23 -14.54 2.60 -7.56
CA VAL A 23 -13.29 1.89 -7.90
C VAL A 23 -13.55 0.40 -8.07
N LEU A 24 -14.30 -0.24 -7.18
CA LEU A 24 -14.72 -1.63 -7.33
C LEU A 24 -15.43 -1.86 -8.67
N LYS A 25 -16.32 -0.95 -9.10
CA LYS A 25 -16.99 -1.02 -10.40
C LYS A 25 -15.99 -1.04 -11.56
N THR A 26 -14.92 -0.22 -11.51
CA THR A 26 -13.89 -0.21 -12.57
C THR A 26 -13.19 -1.56 -12.66
N TYR A 27 -12.89 -2.20 -11.54
CA TYR A 27 -12.28 -3.53 -11.52
C TYR A 27 -13.25 -4.62 -11.98
N ILE A 28 -14.52 -4.59 -11.60
CA ILE A 28 -15.53 -5.54 -12.11
C ILE A 28 -15.63 -5.44 -13.63
N ASN A 29 -15.69 -4.23 -14.20
CA ASN A 29 -15.68 -4.02 -15.63
C ASN A 29 -14.41 -4.60 -16.28
N ASN A 30 -13.25 -4.37 -15.68
CA ASN A 30 -11.98 -4.93 -16.12
C ASN A 30 -11.99 -6.47 -16.12
N TRP A 31 -12.58 -7.10 -15.11
CA TRP A 31 -12.71 -8.57 -15.06
C TRP A 31 -13.68 -9.12 -16.12
N ILE A 32 -14.75 -8.38 -16.46
CA ILE A 32 -15.63 -8.71 -17.57
C ILE A 32 -14.86 -8.64 -18.90
N GLU A 33 -14.18 -7.54 -19.17
CA GLU A 33 -13.40 -7.31 -20.40
C GLU A 33 -12.34 -8.40 -20.63
N HIS A 34 -11.78 -8.96 -19.55
CA HIS A 34 -10.79 -10.03 -19.60
C HIS A 34 -11.40 -11.45 -19.46
N GLY A 35 -12.72 -11.56 -19.53
CA GLY A 35 -13.43 -12.86 -19.49
C GLY A 35 -13.30 -13.61 -18.17
N LEU A 36 -12.96 -12.94 -17.06
CA LEU A 36 -12.78 -13.59 -15.76
C LEU A 36 -14.09 -13.86 -15.05
N ILE A 37 -15.12 -13.04 -15.24
CA ILE A 37 -16.45 -13.22 -14.65
C ILE A 37 -17.17 -14.43 -15.26
N GLU A 38 -16.99 -14.67 -16.56
CA GLU A 38 -17.59 -15.79 -17.27
C GLU A 38 -16.78 -17.09 -17.15
N ASN A 39 -15.59 -17.02 -16.56
CA ASN A 39 -14.71 -18.15 -16.42
C ASN A 39 -15.13 -19.08 -15.27
N ASN A 40 -15.75 -20.21 -15.60
CA ASN A 40 -16.21 -21.21 -14.62
C ASN A 40 -15.11 -21.78 -13.70
N ASN A 41 -13.83 -21.54 -14.00
CA ASN A 41 -12.71 -22.01 -13.19
C ASN A 41 -12.18 -20.93 -12.22
N VAL A 42 -12.75 -19.71 -12.23
CA VAL A 42 -12.38 -18.60 -11.37
C VAL A 42 -13.60 -18.19 -10.55
N ARG A 43 -13.43 -18.05 -9.24
CA ARG A 43 -14.44 -17.50 -8.33
C ARG A 43 -13.87 -16.28 -7.66
N ILE A 44 -14.59 -15.16 -7.74
CA ILE A 44 -14.13 -13.86 -7.25
C ILE A 44 -14.93 -13.47 -6.01
N HIS A 45 -14.23 -13.33 -4.88
CA HIS A 45 -14.77 -12.95 -3.59
C HIS A 45 -14.16 -11.61 -3.15
N VAL A 46 -14.99 -10.60 -2.92
CA VAL A 46 -14.50 -9.27 -2.49
C VAL A 46 -14.55 -9.19 -0.96
N LEU A 47 -13.41 -8.88 -0.35
CA LEU A 47 -13.25 -8.72 1.09
C LEU A 47 -12.89 -7.27 1.41
N VAL A 48 -13.74 -6.58 2.16
CA VAL A 48 -13.62 -5.14 2.42
C VAL A 48 -13.45 -4.90 3.91
N SER A 49 -12.28 -4.44 4.33
CA SER A 49 -12.07 -3.90 5.67
C SER A 49 -12.14 -2.37 5.62
N TYR A 50 -13.13 -1.78 6.28
CA TYR A 50 -13.41 -0.36 6.19
C TYR A 50 -13.18 0.39 7.50
N ASP A 51 -12.86 1.70 7.39
CA ASP A 51 -12.63 2.61 8.52
C ASP A 51 -13.57 3.81 8.43
N LEU A 52 -14.51 3.91 9.38
CA LEU A 52 -15.50 4.99 9.42
C LEU A 52 -14.88 6.34 9.84
N ARG A 53 -13.76 6.30 10.59
CA ARG A 53 -13.15 7.51 11.15
C ARG A 53 -12.23 8.24 10.17
N TYR A 54 -11.67 7.52 9.19
CA TYR A 54 -10.65 8.07 8.29
C TYR A 54 -11.15 9.30 7.52
N LYS A 55 -12.39 9.26 7.00
CA LYS A 55 -13.04 10.37 6.29
C LYS A 55 -14.47 10.64 6.81
N ASN A 56 -14.74 10.25 8.04
CA ASN A 56 -16.05 10.43 8.69
C ASN A 56 -17.21 9.87 7.83
N THR A 57 -17.10 8.61 7.47
CA THR A 57 -18.03 7.87 6.61
C THR A 57 -19.01 7.04 7.45
N ASN A 58 -20.00 6.42 6.80
CA ASN A 58 -20.99 5.53 7.42
C ASN A 58 -20.88 4.12 6.86
N THR A 59 -21.34 3.14 7.61
CA THR A 59 -21.36 1.72 7.21
C THR A 59 -22.06 1.52 5.87
N ASN A 60 -23.15 2.26 5.60
CA ASN A 60 -23.91 2.14 4.36
C ASN A 60 -23.14 2.63 3.13
N ASP A 61 -22.16 3.53 3.31
CA ASP A 61 -21.30 4.00 2.23
C ASP A 61 -20.47 2.84 1.62
N TYR A 62 -20.27 1.79 2.38
CA TYR A 62 -19.55 0.58 1.94
C TYR A 62 -20.50 -0.58 1.61
N LYS A 63 -21.48 -0.88 2.47
CA LYS A 63 -22.35 -2.08 2.36
C LYS A 63 -23.44 -1.96 1.28
N ASN A 64 -23.83 -0.75 0.90
CA ASN A 64 -24.86 -0.53 -0.12
C ASN A 64 -24.30 -0.65 -1.55
N VAL A 65 -23.65 -1.77 -1.86
CA VAL A 65 -23.19 -2.03 -3.23
C VAL A 65 -24.40 -2.27 -4.13
N PRO A 66 -24.46 -1.66 -5.34
CA PRO A 66 -25.56 -1.87 -6.28
C PRO A 66 -25.79 -3.37 -6.58
N PRO A 67 -27.04 -3.87 -6.55
CA PRO A 67 -27.33 -5.28 -6.80
C PRO A 67 -26.80 -5.81 -8.14
N ALA A 68 -26.73 -4.94 -9.16
CA ALA A 68 -26.17 -5.29 -10.46
C ALA A 68 -24.67 -5.65 -10.36
N LEU A 69 -23.90 -4.98 -9.49
CA LEU A 69 -22.49 -5.28 -9.27
C LEU A 69 -22.31 -6.53 -8.38
N GLN A 70 -23.19 -6.69 -7.36
CA GLN A 70 -23.13 -7.87 -6.49
C GLN A 70 -23.30 -9.18 -7.25
N LYS A 71 -24.12 -9.21 -8.30
CA LYS A 71 -24.37 -10.39 -9.13
C LYS A 71 -23.19 -10.80 -10.02
N LEU A 72 -22.20 -9.93 -10.19
CA LEU A 72 -21.03 -10.14 -11.05
C LEU A 72 -19.85 -10.77 -10.30
N VAL A 73 -19.95 -10.92 -8.99
CA VAL A 73 -18.94 -11.58 -8.15
C VAL A 73 -19.59 -12.65 -7.30
N ASP A 74 -18.82 -13.64 -6.85
CA ASP A 74 -19.37 -14.79 -6.09
C ASP A 74 -19.81 -14.39 -4.68
N SER A 75 -19.12 -13.45 -4.04
CA SER A 75 -19.53 -12.86 -2.74
C SER A 75 -18.84 -11.53 -2.46
N ILE A 76 -19.45 -10.74 -1.58
CA ILE A 76 -18.83 -9.53 -1.00
C ILE A 76 -18.97 -9.61 0.52
N HIS A 77 -17.86 -9.52 1.23
CA HIS A 77 -17.78 -9.55 2.69
C HIS A 77 -17.26 -8.22 3.24
N PHE A 78 -17.89 -7.74 4.30
CA PHE A 78 -17.55 -6.46 4.93
C PHE A 78 -17.13 -6.65 6.37
N TYR A 79 -15.98 -6.10 6.74
CA TYR A 79 -15.35 -6.22 8.05
C TYR A 79 -15.15 -4.83 8.66
N GLY A 80 -16.14 -4.38 9.42
CA GLY A 80 -16.07 -3.19 10.27
C GLY A 80 -15.70 -3.57 11.71
N VAL A 81 -15.77 -2.60 12.62
CA VAL A 81 -15.40 -2.80 14.03
C VAL A 81 -16.22 -3.91 14.68
N ASN A 82 -17.53 -3.97 14.43
CA ASN A 82 -18.41 -4.96 15.07
C ASN A 82 -18.13 -6.39 14.60
N GLU A 83 -17.89 -6.58 13.30
CA GLU A 83 -17.55 -7.89 12.74
C GLU A 83 -16.20 -8.38 13.27
N VAL A 84 -15.23 -7.48 13.38
CA VAL A 84 -13.89 -7.80 13.90
C VAL A 84 -13.92 -8.11 15.40
N ASN A 85 -14.66 -7.36 16.21
CA ASN A 85 -14.76 -7.62 17.65
C ASN A 85 -15.41 -8.98 17.93
N ARG A 86 -16.47 -9.34 17.21
CA ARG A 86 -17.07 -10.69 17.31
C ARG A 86 -16.08 -11.79 16.96
N GLU A 87 -15.27 -11.58 15.93
CA GLU A 87 -14.24 -12.55 15.55
C GLU A 87 -13.18 -12.69 16.64
N ILE A 88 -12.74 -11.59 17.27
CA ILE A 88 -11.79 -11.62 18.39
C ILE A 88 -12.37 -12.42 19.55
N GLU A 89 -13.64 -12.20 19.93
CA GLU A 89 -14.30 -12.96 20.98
C GLU A 89 -14.36 -14.47 20.67
N GLU A 90 -14.62 -14.84 19.41
CA GLU A 90 -14.62 -16.24 18.98
C GLU A 90 -13.22 -16.85 19.06
N LEU A 91 -12.17 -16.12 18.63
CA LEU A 91 -10.80 -16.57 18.66
C LEU A 91 -10.30 -16.82 20.08
N VAL A 92 -10.55 -15.89 21.01
CA VAL A 92 -10.16 -16.02 22.42
C VAL A 92 -10.91 -17.20 23.09
N LYS A 93 -12.16 -17.46 22.72
CA LYS A 93 -12.90 -18.63 23.21
C LYS A 93 -12.40 -19.95 22.67
N LYS A 94 -11.92 -19.96 21.40
CA LYS A 94 -11.47 -21.17 20.71
C LYS A 94 -10.03 -21.57 21.06
N ASP A 95 -9.17 -20.60 21.31
CA ASP A 95 -7.75 -20.80 21.59
C ASP A 95 -7.31 -20.10 22.90
N ASN A 96 -7.17 -20.89 23.97
CA ASN A 96 -6.75 -20.39 25.27
C ASN A 96 -5.33 -19.78 25.30
N THR A 97 -4.56 -19.90 24.21
CA THR A 97 -3.23 -19.29 24.09
C THR A 97 -3.27 -17.87 23.54
N LEU A 98 -4.45 -17.41 23.08
CA LEU A 98 -4.67 -16.06 22.60
C LEU A 98 -5.51 -15.29 23.61
N ASP A 99 -5.12 -14.06 23.89
CA ASP A 99 -5.95 -13.10 24.63
C ASP A 99 -6.43 -11.97 23.71
N GLU A 100 -7.35 -11.15 24.23
CA GLU A 100 -7.92 -10.01 23.51
C GLU A 100 -6.82 -8.99 23.11
N LYS A 101 -5.83 -8.76 24.00
CA LYS A 101 -4.72 -7.85 23.76
C LYS A 101 -3.83 -8.35 22.61
N ASP A 102 -3.55 -9.64 22.58
CA ASP A 102 -2.83 -10.29 21.48
C ASP A 102 -3.58 -10.10 20.16
N CYS A 103 -4.89 -10.33 20.12
CA CYS A 103 -5.71 -10.12 18.95
C CYS A 103 -5.71 -8.65 18.49
N HIS A 104 -5.68 -7.71 19.40
CA HIS A 104 -5.59 -6.28 19.08
C HIS A 104 -4.21 -5.83 18.55
N LEU A 105 -3.15 -6.63 18.65
CA LEU A 105 -1.91 -6.40 17.89
C LEU A 105 -2.15 -6.59 16.39
N LEU A 106 -2.95 -7.61 16.04
CA LEU A 106 -3.21 -8.01 14.65
C LEU A 106 -4.37 -7.26 14.01
N PHE A 107 -5.45 -7.03 14.76
CA PHE A 107 -6.72 -6.54 14.27
C PHE A 107 -7.09 -5.19 14.92
N GLY A 108 -7.74 -4.32 14.15
CA GLY A 108 -8.16 -3.02 14.64
C GLY A 108 -8.08 -1.92 13.60
N GLU A 109 -7.75 -0.72 14.04
CA GLU A 109 -7.65 0.47 13.19
C GLU A 109 -6.25 0.61 12.58
N GLY A 110 -6.17 1.32 11.46
CA GLY A 110 -4.95 1.54 10.68
C GLY A 110 -4.74 0.51 9.57
N TYR A 111 -3.95 0.88 8.56
CA TYR A 111 -3.77 0.11 7.34
C TYR A 111 -3.23 -1.31 7.59
N ALA A 112 -2.18 -1.45 8.40
CA ALA A 112 -1.58 -2.74 8.70
C ALA A 112 -2.61 -3.72 9.30
N LYS A 113 -3.34 -3.29 10.32
CA LYS A 113 -4.34 -4.13 11.01
C LYS A 113 -5.51 -4.49 10.09
N LYS A 114 -5.96 -3.56 9.25
CA LYS A 114 -7.03 -3.84 8.28
C LYS A 114 -6.58 -4.79 7.17
N ARG A 115 -5.32 -4.72 6.72
CA ARG A 115 -4.74 -5.72 5.81
C ARG A 115 -4.65 -7.09 6.48
N ASN A 116 -4.28 -7.16 7.75
CA ASN A 116 -4.30 -8.41 8.52
C ASN A 116 -5.70 -9.00 8.62
N ILE A 117 -6.74 -8.18 8.88
CA ILE A 117 -8.14 -8.61 8.88
C ILE A 117 -8.50 -9.27 7.55
N VAL A 118 -8.22 -8.60 6.43
CA VAL A 118 -8.51 -9.13 5.09
C VAL A 118 -7.74 -10.43 4.83
N THR A 119 -6.45 -10.49 5.18
CA THR A 119 -5.62 -11.70 5.01
C THR A 119 -6.15 -12.85 5.83
N TYR A 120 -6.47 -12.60 7.10
CA TYR A 120 -7.05 -13.59 8.00
C TYR A 120 -8.36 -14.19 7.45
N PHE A 121 -9.31 -13.34 7.05
CA PHE A 121 -10.57 -13.81 6.52
C PHE A 121 -10.42 -14.51 5.15
N ALA A 122 -9.49 -14.10 4.31
CA ALA A 122 -9.19 -14.81 3.07
C ALA A 122 -8.72 -16.25 3.36
N ILE A 123 -7.87 -16.44 4.39
CA ILE A 123 -7.41 -17.77 4.81
C ILE A 123 -8.57 -18.55 5.46
N LYS A 124 -9.33 -17.95 6.39
CA LYS A 124 -10.49 -18.57 7.06
C LYS A 124 -11.55 -19.05 6.06
N LEU A 125 -11.79 -18.30 5.01
CA LEU A 125 -12.71 -18.62 3.92
C LEU A 125 -12.10 -19.57 2.87
N LYS A 126 -10.87 -20.05 3.09
CA LYS A 126 -10.17 -21.03 2.22
C LYS A 126 -9.97 -20.50 0.79
N MET A 127 -9.64 -19.24 0.64
CA MET A 127 -9.26 -18.69 -0.66
C MET A 127 -7.91 -19.25 -1.11
N ASP A 128 -7.74 -19.48 -2.40
CA ASP A 128 -6.46 -19.93 -2.97
C ASP A 128 -5.47 -18.79 -3.13
N LYS A 129 -5.97 -17.56 -3.37
CA LYS A 129 -5.17 -16.35 -3.58
C LYS A 129 -5.85 -15.13 -2.98
N LEU A 130 -5.04 -14.11 -2.61
CA LEU A 130 -5.53 -12.82 -2.14
C LEU A 130 -4.83 -11.70 -2.92
N LEU A 131 -5.57 -10.92 -3.68
CA LEU A 131 -5.08 -9.72 -4.38
C LEU A 131 -5.55 -8.46 -3.65
N PHE A 132 -4.63 -7.66 -3.13
CA PHE A 132 -4.89 -6.34 -2.59
C PHE A 132 -4.93 -5.27 -3.68
N ILE A 133 -5.97 -4.44 -3.62
CA ILE A 133 -6.21 -3.28 -4.48
C ILE A 133 -6.56 -2.09 -3.57
N ASP A 134 -6.01 -0.92 -3.85
CA ASP A 134 -6.34 0.30 -3.12
C ASP A 134 -7.54 1.03 -3.75
N ASP A 135 -8.23 1.83 -2.94
CA ASP A 135 -9.47 2.52 -3.31
C ASP A 135 -9.24 3.84 -4.09
N ASP A 136 -8.00 4.10 -4.51
CA ASP A 136 -7.57 5.20 -5.38
C ASP A 136 -6.69 4.72 -6.54
N GLU A 137 -6.74 3.42 -6.84
CA GLU A 137 -6.02 2.80 -7.95
C GLU A 137 -6.97 2.23 -9.01
N TYR A 138 -6.62 2.44 -10.27
CA TYR A 138 -7.39 2.01 -11.43
C TYR A 138 -6.60 1.01 -12.28
N PRO A 139 -7.26 0.02 -12.95
CA PRO A 139 -6.60 -0.97 -13.78
C PRO A 139 -6.16 -0.38 -15.13
N LEU A 140 -5.36 0.67 -15.08
CA LEU A 140 -4.89 1.46 -16.22
C LEU A 140 -3.38 1.71 -16.12
N ALA A 141 -2.71 1.75 -17.25
CA ALA A 141 -1.37 2.31 -17.40
C ALA A 141 -1.44 3.59 -18.21
N THR A 142 -0.61 4.57 -17.86
CA THR A 142 -0.41 5.76 -18.68
C THR A 142 1.07 5.96 -18.96
N TYR A 143 1.42 6.28 -20.19
CA TYR A 143 2.79 6.52 -20.62
C TYR A 143 2.87 7.60 -21.69
N ARG A 144 4.06 8.15 -21.90
CA ARG A 144 4.33 9.07 -23.01
C ARG A 144 5.09 8.34 -24.09
N ASN A 145 4.56 8.36 -25.31
CA ASN A 145 5.28 7.81 -26.45
C ASN A 145 6.47 8.71 -26.86
N LYS A 146 7.25 8.28 -27.85
CA LYS A 146 8.42 9.01 -28.34
C LYS A 146 8.08 10.41 -28.89
N GLN A 147 6.84 10.65 -29.32
CA GLN A 147 6.34 11.95 -29.78
C GLN A 147 5.84 12.84 -28.63
N GLY A 148 5.88 12.36 -27.38
CA GLY A 148 5.41 13.10 -26.19
C GLY A 148 3.90 13.01 -25.93
N ASN A 149 3.14 12.28 -26.73
CA ASN A 149 1.70 12.09 -26.55
C ASN A 149 1.42 11.20 -25.35
N LEU A 150 0.42 11.59 -24.54
CA LEU A 150 -0.08 10.78 -23.46
C LEU A 150 -0.97 9.66 -24.00
N LEU A 151 -0.64 8.44 -23.66
CA LEU A 151 -1.39 7.24 -24.06
C LEU A 151 -1.87 6.49 -22.82
N TRP A 152 -3.02 5.84 -22.94
CA TRP A 152 -3.64 5.01 -21.91
C TRP A 152 -3.79 3.58 -22.40
N LEU A 153 -3.55 2.63 -21.52
CA LEU A 153 -3.66 1.20 -21.81
C LEU A 153 -4.35 0.50 -20.63
N GLY A 154 -5.48 -0.19 -20.90
CA GLY A 154 -6.13 -1.08 -19.95
C GLY A 154 -5.17 -2.18 -19.49
N GLN A 155 -5.23 -2.56 -18.23
CA GLN A 155 -4.33 -3.52 -17.61
C GLN A 155 -5.08 -4.73 -17.10
N SER A 156 -4.64 -5.94 -17.46
CA SER A 156 -5.17 -7.21 -16.96
C SER A 156 -4.59 -7.56 -15.60
N ILE A 157 -4.92 -6.79 -14.56
CA ILE A 157 -4.29 -6.91 -13.24
C ILE A 157 -4.43 -8.34 -12.70
N LEU A 158 -5.68 -8.80 -12.51
CA LEU A 158 -5.94 -10.11 -11.91
C LEU A 158 -5.37 -11.26 -12.76
N SER A 159 -5.59 -11.25 -14.09
CA SER A 159 -5.05 -12.29 -14.99
C SER A 159 -3.53 -12.36 -14.93
N THR A 160 -2.85 -11.21 -14.84
CA THR A 160 -1.39 -11.16 -14.73
C THR A 160 -0.91 -11.79 -13.43
N HIS A 161 -1.53 -11.44 -12.30
CA HIS A 161 -1.19 -12.08 -11.03
C HIS A 161 -1.45 -13.59 -11.07
N LEU A 162 -2.58 -14.03 -11.60
CA LEU A 162 -2.90 -15.47 -11.71
C LEU A 162 -1.87 -16.23 -12.52
N LYS A 163 -1.37 -15.64 -13.60
CA LYS A 163 -0.35 -16.24 -14.47
C LYS A 163 0.97 -16.53 -13.73
N TYR A 164 1.39 -15.64 -12.85
CA TYR A 164 2.71 -15.71 -12.22
C TYR A 164 2.69 -16.23 -10.77
N ASN A 165 1.58 -16.05 -10.05
CA ASN A 165 1.50 -16.36 -8.62
C ASN A 165 1.51 -17.86 -8.29
N ASP A 166 1.29 -18.76 -9.26
CA ASP A 166 1.41 -20.22 -9.02
C ASP A 166 2.87 -20.65 -8.77
N ASN A 167 3.84 -19.86 -9.21
CA ASN A 167 5.27 -20.11 -9.08
C ASN A 167 5.96 -19.19 -8.06
N ALA A 168 5.17 -18.47 -7.26
CA ALA A 168 5.66 -17.54 -6.24
C ALA A 168 4.74 -17.53 -5.03
N ASP A 169 5.27 -17.13 -3.88
CA ASP A 169 4.48 -16.89 -2.67
C ASP A 169 3.81 -15.52 -2.71
N VAL A 170 4.50 -14.53 -3.28
CA VAL A 170 4.04 -13.15 -3.41
C VAL A 170 4.32 -12.63 -4.81
N THR A 171 3.34 -11.97 -5.40
CA THR A 171 3.54 -11.18 -6.63
C THR A 171 3.06 -9.76 -6.42
N HIS A 172 3.78 -8.77 -6.91
CA HIS A 172 3.32 -7.39 -6.89
C HIS A 172 3.56 -6.68 -8.22
N GLY A 173 2.61 -5.83 -8.61
CA GLY A 173 2.65 -5.11 -9.86
C GLY A 173 3.41 -3.78 -9.77
N LEU A 174 3.20 -2.96 -10.77
CA LEU A 174 3.80 -1.64 -10.95
C LEU A 174 2.74 -0.56 -10.78
N HIS A 175 3.20 0.67 -10.56
CA HIS A 175 2.31 1.81 -10.40
C HIS A 175 2.73 2.95 -11.33
N CYS A 176 1.75 3.71 -11.80
CA CYS A 176 1.93 4.98 -12.49
C CYS A 176 0.93 6.01 -11.98
N GLY A 177 0.98 7.25 -12.45
CA GLY A 177 0.13 8.33 -11.98
C GLY A 177 0.74 9.08 -10.80
N TYR A 178 -0.06 9.40 -9.81
CA TYR A 178 0.32 10.26 -8.67
C TYR A 178 0.66 9.43 -7.43
N ILE A 179 1.72 8.66 -7.51
CA ILE A 179 2.16 7.74 -6.43
C ILE A 179 2.88 8.46 -5.29
N SER A 180 3.53 9.61 -5.56
CA SER A 180 4.23 10.39 -4.56
C SER A 180 3.31 11.44 -3.92
N PRO A 181 3.31 11.61 -2.59
CA PRO A 181 2.61 12.69 -1.92
C PRO A 181 3.35 14.04 -2.01
N ILE A 182 4.54 14.08 -2.61
CA ILE A 182 5.36 15.27 -2.73
C ILE A 182 4.88 16.07 -3.94
N PRO A 183 4.51 17.36 -3.76
CA PRO A 183 4.13 18.21 -4.87
C PRO A 183 5.32 18.57 -5.77
N TYR A 184 5.03 19.13 -6.92
CA TYR A 184 6.05 19.77 -7.76
C TYR A 184 6.68 20.95 -7.03
N LEU A 185 8.01 21.05 -7.11
CA LEU A 185 8.81 22.08 -6.44
C LEU A 185 9.68 22.82 -7.44
N GLU A 186 9.65 24.14 -7.35
CA GLU A 186 10.62 25.03 -8.01
C GLU A 186 11.62 25.52 -6.95
N PHE A 187 12.85 25.04 -7.03
CA PHE A 187 13.88 25.41 -6.07
C PHE A 187 14.33 26.86 -6.25
N ASN A 188 14.66 27.50 -5.13
CA ASN A 188 15.11 28.89 -5.09
C ASN A 188 16.15 29.09 -3.97
N HIS A 189 16.49 30.36 -3.64
CA HIS A 189 17.46 30.68 -2.59
C HIS A 189 17.00 30.34 -1.16
N ILE A 190 15.67 30.15 -0.93
CA ILE A 190 15.12 29.76 0.39
C ILE A 190 15.23 28.25 0.58
N LEU A 191 14.91 27.48 -0.46
CA LEU A 191 14.98 26.02 -0.47
C LEU A 191 15.70 25.58 -1.74
N THR A 192 16.97 25.20 -1.61
CA THR A 192 17.75 24.69 -2.74
C THR A 192 17.43 23.20 -3.00
N GLU A 193 17.78 22.73 -4.19
CA GLU A 193 17.67 21.30 -4.52
C GLU A 193 18.45 20.43 -3.53
N ASN A 194 19.63 20.89 -3.10
CA ASN A 194 20.48 20.16 -2.16
C ASN A 194 19.87 20.11 -0.74
N ASP A 195 19.23 21.19 -0.29
CA ASP A 195 18.51 21.19 0.99
C ASP A 195 17.35 20.16 0.96
N PHE A 196 16.60 20.14 -0.13
CA PHE A 196 15.48 19.20 -0.26
C PHE A 196 15.97 17.75 -0.41
N LYS A 197 17.10 17.53 -1.08
CA LYS A 197 17.77 16.23 -1.13
C LYS A 197 18.10 15.74 0.29
N PHE A 198 18.74 16.55 1.12
CA PHE A 198 19.04 16.17 2.51
C PHE A 198 17.79 15.82 3.32
N PHE A 199 16.71 16.58 3.12
CA PHE A 199 15.44 16.30 3.77
C PHE A 199 14.86 14.94 3.35
N ILE A 200 14.81 14.66 2.05
CA ILE A 200 14.25 13.40 1.52
C ILE A 200 15.12 12.20 1.93
N GLU A 201 16.44 12.32 1.83
CA GLU A 201 17.36 11.24 2.21
C GLU A 201 17.32 10.93 3.72
N ALA A 202 17.03 11.92 4.58
CA ALA A 202 16.81 11.70 6.00
C ALA A 202 15.55 10.86 6.28
N LEU A 203 14.49 11.01 5.46
CA LEU A 203 13.20 10.34 5.66
C LEU A 203 13.05 9.04 4.87
N SER A 204 13.73 8.91 3.73
CA SER A 204 13.55 7.80 2.80
C SER A 204 14.08 6.49 3.38
N ASN A 205 13.49 5.39 2.91
CA ASN A 205 14.13 4.08 2.94
C ASN A 205 15.14 3.98 1.79
N ASP A 206 16.01 2.98 1.81
CA ASP A 206 17.09 2.81 0.82
C ASP A 206 16.60 2.57 -0.62
N ILE A 207 15.31 2.35 -0.81
CA ILE A 207 14.69 2.10 -2.12
C ILE A 207 14.34 3.41 -2.83
N ILE A 208 14.01 4.45 -2.06
CA ILE A 208 13.65 5.78 -2.58
C ILE A 208 14.91 6.65 -2.57
N THR A 209 15.67 6.59 -3.65
CA THR A 209 16.84 7.45 -3.82
C THR A 209 16.45 8.84 -4.33
N TRP A 210 17.25 9.86 -3.98
CA TRP A 210 17.05 11.21 -4.52
C TRP A 210 17.02 11.24 -6.06
N ALA A 211 17.83 10.42 -6.72
CA ALA A 211 17.85 10.36 -8.19
C ALA A 211 16.48 9.96 -8.77
N LYS A 212 15.80 8.98 -8.18
CA LYS A 212 14.44 8.58 -8.59
C LYS A 212 13.42 9.66 -8.26
N MET A 213 13.49 10.23 -7.06
CA MET A 213 12.56 11.29 -6.63
C MET A 213 12.72 12.56 -7.45
N LYS A 214 13.94 12.95 -7.80
CA LYS A 214 14.23 14.09 -8.68
C LYS A 214 13.57 13.91 -10.06
N GLN A 215 13.63 12.70 -10.64
CA GLN A 215 12.96 12.40 -11.89
C GLN A 215 11.46 12.66 -11.80
N ILE A 216 10.80 12.15 -10.75
CA ILE A 216 9.35 12.29 -10.55
C ILE A 216 8.97 13.73 -10.23
N ILE A 217 9.60 14.34 -9.24
CA ILE A 217 9.20 15.65 -8.71
C ILE A 217 9.53 16.77 -9.69
N ILE A 218 10.74 16.78 -10.26
CA ILE A 218 11.21 17.92 -11.07
C ILE A 218 10.88 17.70 -12.54
N ARG A 219 11.34 16.57 -13.13
CA ARG A 219 11.22 16.36 -14.57
C ARG A 219 9.80 16.00 -14.99
N GLN A 220 9.08 15.21 -14.18
CA GLN A 220 7.73 14.76 -14.46
C GLN A 220 6.64 15.51 -13.65
N LYS A 221 7.04 16.55 -12.91
CA LYS A 221 6.13 17.42 -12.14
C LYS A 221 5.17 16.66 -11.21
N GLY A 222 5.69 15.63 -10.52
CA GLY A 222 4.94 14.80 -9.58
C GLY A 222 4.21 13.60 -10.20
N VAL A 223 4.27 13.41 -11.51
CA VAL A 223 3.62 12.30 -12.22
C VAL A 223 4.63 11.18 -12.50
N THR A 224 4.25 9.94 -12.27
CA THR A 224 5.00 8.75 -12.70
C THR A 224 4.32 8.12 -13.91
N TYR A 225 5.09 7.85 -14.95
CA TYR A 225 4.62 7.19 -16.17
C TYR A 225 5.02 5.72 -16.19
N ALA A 226 4.19 4.87 -16.80
CA ALA A 226 4.56 3.50 -17.08
C ALA A 226 5.72 3.44 -18.08
N ASN A 227 6.57 2.41 -17.93
CA ASN A 227 7.66 2.16 -18.87
C ASN A 227 7.13 1.46 -20.13
N GLU A 228 7.32 2.09 -21.28
CA GLU A 228 6.87 1.58 -22.58
C GLU A 228 7.49 0.21 -22.92
N ASP A 229 8.75 -0.04 -22.55
CA ASP A 229 9.41 -1.32 -22.81
C ASP A 229 8.75 -2.46 -22.01
N ILE A 230 8.34 -2.22 -20.76
CA ILE A 230 7.62 -3.21 -19.95
C ILE A 230 6.21 -3.47 -20.51
N LEU A 231 5.55 -2.44 -21.05
CA LEU A 231 4.24 -2.60 -21.66
C LEU A 231 4.31 -3.42 -22.97
N ASN A 232 5.36 -3.21 -23.76
CA ASN A 232 5.55 -3.90 -25.04
C ASN A 232 6.15 -5.31 -24.90
N ASN A 233 6.98 -5.54 -23.88
CA ASN A 233 7.67 -6.80 -23.62
C ASN A 233 7.46 -7.25 -22.16
N PRO A 234 6.23 -7.68 -21.80
CA PRO A 234 5.87 -7.98 -20.43
C PRO A 234 6.59 -9.24 -19.91
N ALA A 235 7.48 -9.07 -18.95
CA ALA A 235 8.18 -10.14 -18.25
C ALA A 235 8.17 -9.92 -16.73
N SER A 236 8.02 -11.00 -15.96
CA SER A 236 8.21 -10.96 -14.51
C SER A 236 9.68 -11.17 -14.17
N TYR A 237 10.08 -10.65 -13.01
CA TYR A 237 11.41 -10.92 -12.45
C TYR A 237 11.31 -11.12 -10.93
N GLU A 238 12.26 -11.84 -10.38
CA GLU A 238 12.34 -12.03 -8.94
C GLU A 238 12.84 -10.75 -8.27
N VAL A 239 12.24 -10.41 -7.14
CA VAL A 239 12.66 -9.26 -6.34
C VAL A 239 13.90 -9.67 -5.56
N GLU A 240 15.01 -9.04 -5.86
CA GLU A 240 16.27 -9.22 -5.13
C GLU A 240 16.16 -8.65 -3.71
N GLU A 241 16.81 -9.31 -2.78
CA GLU A 241 16.95 -8.80 -1.43
C GLU A 241 17.98 -7.67 -1.39
N ALA A 242 17.58 -6.55 -0.80
CA ALA A 242 18.47 -5.41 -0.55
C ALA A 242 18.31 -4.97 0.90
N ASN A 243 19.43 -4.89 1.64
CA ASN A 243 19.48 -4.47 3.05
C ASN A 243 18.48 -5.25 3.94
N GLY A 244 18.42 -6.58 3.77
CA GLY A 244 17.52 -7.46 4.53
C GLY A 244 16.04 -7.32 4.17
N MET A 245 15.71 -6.79 2.98
CA MET A 245 14.33 -6.56 2.55
C MET A 245 14.11 -7.01 1.10
N LYS A 246 13.00 -7.70 0.85
CA LYS A 246 12.43 -7.88 -0.49
C LYS A 246 11.27 -6.89 -0.65
N PHE A 247 11.51 -5.79 -1.34
CA PHE A 247 10.54 -4.71 -1.44
C PHE A 247 9.27 -5.11 -2.18
N ILE A 248 8.12 -4.82 -1.56
CA ILE A 248 6.80 -4.93 -2.17
C ILE A 248 6.06 -3.59 -2.06
N SER A 249 5.03 -3.41 -2.87
CA SER A 249 4.02 -2.36 -2.69
C SER A 249 2.84 -2.92 -1.91
N GLY A 250 2.17 -2.09 -1.12
CA GLY A 250 0.99 -2.48 -0.35
C GLY A 250 -0.25 -2.75 -1.20
N ALA A 251 -0.33 -2.20 -2.42
CA ALA A 251 -1.40 -2.45 -3.39
C ALA A 251 -0.85 -3.07 -4.67
N ASN A 252 -1.75 -3.55 -5.55
CA ASN A 252 -1.38 -4.37 -6.70
C ASN A 252 -0.48 -5.53 -6.24
N LEU A 253 -0.89 -6.19 -5.13
CA LEU A 253 -0.13 -7.16 -4.34
C LEU A 253 -0.95 -8.43 -4.19
N CYS A 254 -0.43 -9.57 -4.65
CA CYS A 254 -1.13 -10.84 -4.57
C CYS A 254 -0.35 -11.88 -3.79
N PHE A 255 -0.99 -12.51 -2.81
CA PHE A 255 -0.49 -13.63 -2.04
C PHE A 255 -1.00 -14.96 -2.57
N ASN A 256 -0.12 -15.94 -2.66
CA ASN A 256 -0.47 -17.33 -2.84
C ASN A 256 -0.77 -17.95 -1.46
N LEU A 257 -2.03 -18.23 -1.20
CA LEU A 257 -2.45 -18.71 0.12
C LEU A 257 -2.23 -20.22 0.33
N LYS A 258 -1.63 -20.94 -0.62
CA LYS A 258 -1.25 -22.35 -0.42
C LYS A 258 -0.27 -22.51 0.75
N ASN A 259 0.66 -21.55 0.87
CA ASN A 259 1.69 -21.51 1.92
C ASN A 259 1.38 -20.43 2.96
N TYR A 260 0.10 -20.16 3.26
CA TYR A 260 -0.31 -19.04 4.11
C TYR A 260 0.39 -19.01 5.48
N LYS A 261 0.82 -20.15 6.02
CA LYS A 261 1.55 -20.24 7.31
C LYS A 261 2.92 -19.56 7.28
N MET A 262 3.48 -19.36 6.09
CA MET A 262 4.74 -18.63 5.91
C MET A 262 4.54 -17.13 5.72
N LEU A 263 3.31 -16.67 5.45
CA LEU A 263 3.05 -15.25 5.23
C LEU A 263 3.16 -14.45 6.54
N PRO A 264 4.00 -13.42 6.60
CA PRO A 264 4.08 -12.54 7.76
C PRO A 264 2.86 -11.62 7.85
N PRO A 265 2.54 -11.09 9.04
CA PRO A 265 1.52 -10.06 9.18
C PRO A 265 2.05 -8.72 8.71
N PHE A 266 1.14 -7.83 8.34
CA PHE A 266 1.44 -6.41 8.22
C PHE A 266 1.62 -5.78 9.61
N TYR A 267 2.54 -4.82 9.68
CA TYR A 267 2.77 -4.04 10.89
C TYR A 267 3.21 -2.62 10.52
N ASN A 268 2.85 -1.67 11.33
CA ASN A 268 3.49 -0.35 11.39
C ASN A 268 3.33 0.23 12.82
N PRO A 269 4.27 1.02 13.30
CA PRO A 269 4.09 1.74 14.56
C PRO A 269 2.80 2.57 14.54
N PRO A 270 2.08 2.72 15.66
CA PRO A 270 0.82 3.46 15.72
C PRO A 270 0.94 4.84 15.09
N GLY A 271 0.07 5.18 14.13
CA GLY A 271 0.08 6.45 13.40
C GLY A 271 1.20 6.63 12.38
N ALA A 272 2.06 5.63 12.18
CA ALA A 272 3.07 5.62 11.12
C ALA A 272 2.47 5.11 9.80
N ARG A 273 3.25 5.25 8.73
CA ARG A 273 3.07 4.57 7.43
C ARG A 273 4.03 3.37 7.35
N GLY A 274 4.09 2.71 6.20
CA GLY A 274 5.12 1.73 5.87
C GLY A 274 4.79 0.30 6.30
N GLU A 275 3.53 -0.09 6.35
CA GLU A 275 3.13 -1.47 6.62
C GLU A 275 3.68 -2.46 5.59
N ASP A 276 3.79 -2.05 4.34
CA ASP A 276 4.42 -2.79 3.24
C ASP A 276 5.96 -2.85 3.41
N THR A 277 6.57 -1.77 3.88
CA THR A 277 8.01 -1.73 4.19
C THR A 277 8.36 -2.71 5.32
N PHE A 278 7.58 -2.75 6.41
CA PHE A 278 7.81 -3.72 7.47
C PHE A 278 7.56 -5.16 7.03
N MET A 279 6.53 -5.38 6.23
CA MET A 279 6.31 -6.70 5.63
C MET A 279 7.51 -7.11 4.77
N SER A 280 8.08 -6.19 3.99
CA SER A 280 9.26 -6.42 3.16
C SER A 280 10.47 -6.95 3.93
N THR A 281 10.62 -6.60 5.23
CA THR A 281 11.69 -7.11 6.11
C THR A 281 11.49 -8.58 6.53
N ALA A 282 10.33 -9.16 6.27
CA ALA A 282 9.97 -10.52 6.68
C ALA A 282 9.71 -11.46 5.48
N LEU A 283 10.10 -11.06 4.25
CA LEU A 283 9.87 -11.84 3.03
C LEU A 283 11.14 -12.58 2.53
N THR A 284 12.23 -12.58 3.26
CA THR A 284 13.53 -13.15 2.82
C THR A 284 13.43 -14.59 2.36
N GLU A 285 12.68 -15.42 3.10
CA GLU A 285 12.46 -16.85 2.82
C GLU A 285 11.39 -17.11 1.74
N LEU A 286 10.67 -16.07 1.31
CA LEU A 286 9.58 -16.20 0.34
C LEU A 286 10.04 -15.82 -1.06
N LYS A 287 9.48 -16.49 -2.07
CA LYS A 287 9.68 -16.12 -3.45
C LYS A 287 8.76 -14.98 -3.83
N VAL A 288 9.34 -13.80 -4.11
CA VAL A 288 8.63 -12.58 -4.48
C VAL A 288 8.90 -12.25 -5.93
N LEU A 289 7.86 -12.10 -6.75
CA LEU A 289 7.98 -11.69 -8.15
C LEU A 289 7.38 -10.31 -8.38
N LYS A 290 8.09 -9.48 -9.12
CA LYS A 290 7.55 -8.28 -9.75
C LYS A 290 6.88 -8.68 -11.06
N VAL A 291 5.60 -8.34 -11.23
CA VAL A 291 4.80 -8.72 -12.40
C VAL A 291 4.47 -7.51 -13.29
N PRO A 292 4.40 -7.69 -14.62
CA PRO A 292 4.31 -6.59 -15.59
C PRO A 292 2.86 -6.09 -15.77
N CYS A 293 2.21 -5.65 -14.69
CA CYS A 293 0.92 -4.96 -14.77
C CYS A 293 0.95 -3.68 -13.93
N TYR A 294 0.35 -2.63 -14.47
CA TYR A 294 0.31 -1.32 -13.85
C TYR A 294 -1.06 -1.01 -13.27
N THR A 295 -1.09 -0.35 -12.11
CA THR A 295 -2.24 0.42 -11.66
C THR A 295 -1.95 1.91 -11.79
N PHE A 296 -2.95 2.69 -12.22
CA PHE A 296 -2.90 4.14 -12.19
C PHE A 296 -3.38 4.62 -10.82
N HIS A 297 -2.46 5.20 -10.06
CA HIS A 297 -2.74 5.72 -8.73
C HIS A 297 -3.12 7.21 -8.81
N ASP A 298 -4.35 7.54 -8.42
CA ASP A 298 -4.84 8.93 -8.31
C ASP A 298 -4.91 9.38 -6.85
N GLY A 299 -3.79 9.32 -6.17
CA GLY A 299 -3.70 9.61 -4.74
C GLY A 299 -4.18 10.99 -4.32
N PHE A 300 -4.30 11.95 -5.23
CA PHE A 300 -4.82 13.30 -4.98
C PHE A 300 -6.29 13.46 -5.40
N SER A 301 -6.93 12.39 -5.89
CA SER A 301 -8.31 12.44 -6.42
C SER A 301 -8.50 13.51 -7.50
N MET A 302 -7.50 13.67 -8.37
CA MET A 302 -7.48 14.67 -9.43
C MET A 302 -8.46 14.35 -10.56
N TYR A 303 -8.74 13.06 -10.78
CA TYR A 303 -9.43 12.58 -11.96
C TYR A 303 -10.63 11.68 -11.63
N ASN A 304 -11.54 12.16 -10.80
CA ASN A 304 -12.78 11.43 -10.49
C ASN A 304 -13.58 11.02 -11.75
N HIS A 305 -13.39 11.70 -12.87
CA HIS A 305 -14.02 11.36 -14.15
C HIS A 305 -13.45 10.07 -14.80
N LEU A 306 -12.28 9.56 -14.36
CA LEU A 306 -11.82 8.22 -14.73
C LEU A 306 -12.84 7.15 -14.37
N LEU A 307 -13.57 7.36 -13.28
CA LEU A 307 -14.66 6.48 -12.84
C LEU A 307 -15.81 6.41 -13.84
N ASN A 308 -15.91 7.36 -14.74
CA ASN A 308 -16.90 7.44 -15.81
C ASN A 308 -16.30 7.07 -17.19
N GLY A 309 -15.08 6.53 -17.23
CA GLY A 309 -14.40 6.13 -18.46
C GLY A 309 -13.82 7.28 -19.29
N VAL A 310 -13.75 8.50 -18.74
CA VAL A 310 -13.15 9.66 -19.44
C VAL A 310 -11.67 9.74 -19.12
N LEU A 311 -10.83 9.55 -20.14
CA LEU A 311 -9.37 9.57 -20.02
C LEU A 311 -8.81 10.95 -20.35
N PRO A 312 -8.03 11.58 -19.44
CA PRO A 312 -7.43 12.88 -19.71
C PRO A 312 -6.35 12.79 -20.81
N VAL A 313 -6.25 13.83 -21.62
CA VAL A 313 -5.21 13.95 -22.66
C VAL A 313 -3.90 14.53 -22.13
N VAL A 314 -3.94 15.12 -20.93
CA VAL A 314 -2.78 15.67 -20.21
C VAL A 314 -2.93 15.36 -18.73
N LEU A 315 -1.87 14.94 -18.07
CA LEU A 315 -1.81 14.86 -16.62
C LEU A 315 -1.25 16.17 -16.04
N LEU A 316 -2.04 16.80 -15.20
CA LEU A 316 -1.70 18.07 -14.57
C LEU A 316 -0.60 17.87 -13.52
N PRO A 317 0.33 18.81 -13.37
CA PRO A 317 1.29 18.80 -12.26
C PRO A 317 0.56 18.92 -10.91
N ILE A 318 1.13 18.32 -9.88
CA ILE A 318 0.66 18.52 -8.51
C ILE A 318 1.36 19.76 -7.95
N GLU A 319 0.70 20.90 -8.04
CA GLU A 319 1.26 22.16 -7.55
C GLU A 319 0.99 22.36 -6.06
N ASN A 320 1.90 23.03 -5.38
CA ASN A 320 1.83 23.30 -3.93
C ASN A 320 0.93 24.49 -3.54
N THR A 321 0.14 24.99 -4.49
CA THR A 321 -0.75 26.15 -4.29
C THR A 321 -2.00 25.83 -3.49
N ASN A 322 -2.35 24.54 -3.37
CA ASN A 322 -3.53 24.08 -2.63
C ASN A 322 -3.11 23.60 -1.24
N HIS A 323 -3.82 24.11 -0.20
CA HIS A 323 -3.60 23.72 1.20
C HIS A 323 -3.70 22.21 1.42
N ASP A 324 -4.67 21.53 0.80
CA ASP A 324 -4.86 20.09 0.98
C ASP A 324 -3.70 19.27 0.42
N ILE A 325 -3.13 19.69 -0.71
CA ILE A 325 -1.92 19.08 -1.29
C ILE A 325 -0.74 19.25 -0.35
N LEU A 326 -0.55 20.46 0.17
CA LEU A 326 0.51 20.73 1.14
C LEU A 326 0.34 19.88 2.41
N MET A 327 -0.85 19.83 2.99
CA MET A 327 -1.13 19.04 4.18
C MET A 327 -0.97 17.54 3.93
N ARG A 328 -1.30 17.05 2.72
CA ARG A 328 -1.01 15.66 2.33
C ARG A 328 0.49 15.38 2.34
N PHE A 329 1.31 16.30 1.83
CA PHE A 329 2.76 16.17 1.87
C PHE A 329 3.29 16.18 3.30
N VAL A 330 2.89 17.16 4.13
CA VAL A 330 3.27 17.24 5.56
C VAL A 330 2.88 15.94 6.30
N ASN A 331 1.64 15.48 6.14
CA ASN A 331 1.17 14.27 6.81
C ASN A 331 1.90 13.00 6.33
N ALA A 332 2.29 12.95 5.07
CA ALA A 332 3.10 11.85 4.55
C ALA A 332 4.50 11.84 5.17
N THR A 333 5.16 13.00 5.26
CA THR A 333 6.50 13.12 5.88
C THR A 333 6.46 12.81 7.37
N ILE A 334 5.41 13.23 8.09
CA ILE A 334 5.17 12.81 9.47
C ILE A 334 5.00 11.28 9.56
N GLY A 335 4.25 10.68 8.66
CA GLY A 335 4.12 9.22 8.60
C GLY A 335 5.46 8.51 8.36
N TRP A 336 6.31 9.07 7.49
CA TRP A 336 7.64 8.52 7.20
C TRP A 336 8.59 8.64 8.40
N VAL A 337 8.64 9.78 9.05
CA VAL A 337 9.52 9.98 10.21
C VAL A 337 9.13 9.09 11.40
N ARG A 338 7.86 8.71 11.50
CA ARG A 338 7.37 7.81 12.54
C ARG A 338 7.82 6.37 12.34
N TYR A 339 7.96 5.89 11.12
CA TYR A 339 8.39 4.50 10.90
C TYR A 339 9.90 4.35 10.78
N LYS A 340 10.62 5.37 10.31
CA LYS A 340 12.06 5.27 10.02
C LYS A 340 12.92 4.78 11.19
N PRO A 341 12.73 5.23 12.45
CA PRO A 341 13.52 4.70 13.56
C PRO A 341 13.40 3.18 13.73
N LEU A 342 12.18 2.64 13.65
CA LEU A 342 12.00 1.20 13.78
C LEU A 342 12.60 0.45 12.58
N LEU A 343 12.46 0.98 11.37
CA LEU A 343 13.04 0.35 10.19
C LEU A 343 14.57 0.23 10.34
N VAL A 344 15.25 1.31 10.70
CA VAL A 344 16.72 1.29 10.93
C VAL A 344 17.07 0.33 12.07
N TYR A 345 16.29 0.30 13.14
CA TYR A 345 16.55 -0.60 14.26
C TYR A 345 16.43 -2.10 13.86
N ILE A 346 15.58 -2.42 12.88
CA ILE A 346 15.44 -3.79 12.35
C ILE A 346 16.55 -4.12 11.35
N THR A 347 16.88 -3.19 10.45
CA THR A 347 17.74 -3.46 9.29
C THR A 347 19.21 -3.13 9.50
N ASP A 348 19.53 -2.23 10.45
CA ASP A 348 20.90 -1.76 10.72
C ASP A 348 21.05 -1.32 12.20
N GLN A 349 20.86 -2.28 13.10
CA GLN A 349 20.87 -2.01 14.55
C GLN A 349 22.21 -1.46 15.04
N ASP A 350 23.32 -1.93 14.48
CA ASP A 350 24.67 -1.53 14.91
C ASP A 350 24.93 -0.02 14.65
N ASN A 351 24.39 0.50 13.55
CA ASN A 351 24.54 1.92 13.19
C ASN A 351 23.35 2.79 13.61
N PHE A 352 22.41 2.23 14.39
CA PHE A 352 21.15 2.92 14.73
C PHE A 352 21.38 4.32 15.30
N GLU A 353 22.19 4.47 16.35
CA GLU A 353 22.41 5.78 17.00
C GLU A 353 23.08 6.78 16.06
N THR A 354 24.07 6.35 15.28
CA THR A 354 24.75 7.22 14.30
C THR A 354 23.78 7.68 13.22
N THR A 355 22.96 6.77 12.71
CA THR A 355 21.92 7.07 11.70
C THR A 355 20.89 8.04 12.25
N MET A 356 20.40 7.83 13.49
CA MET A 356 19.44 8.75 14.12
C MET A 356 20.03 10.13 14.35
N GLN A 357 21.29 10.26 14.77
CA GLN A 357 21.96 11.54 14.93
C GLN A 357 22.13 12.28 13.61
N ASN A 358 22.50 11.58 12.53
CA ASN A 358 22.62 12.17 11.20
C ASN A 358 21.27 12.64 10.67
N MET A 359 20.24 11.83 10.86
CA MET A 359 18.87 12.18 10.51
C MET A 359 18.39 13.44 11.26
N GLU A 360 18.63 13.50 12.57
CA GLU A 360 18.29 14.66 13.40
C GLU A 360 18.93 15.94 12.89
N LYS A 361 20.25 15.91 12.63
CA LYS A 361 20.99 17.05 12.08
C LYS A 361 20.44 17.52 10.74
N SER A 362 20.15 16.58 9.84
CA SER A 362 19.56 16.88 8.53
C SER A 362 18.17 17.52 8.66
N LEU A 363 17.33 17.02 9.55
CA LEU A 363 15.99 17.55 9.78
C LEU A 363 16.05 18.94 10.45
N GLN A 364 16.90 19.14 11.46
CA GLN A 364 17.11 20.44 12.10
C GLN A 364 17.57 21.51 11.11
N TYR A 365 18.42 21.14 10.15
CA TYR A 365 18.90 22.04 9.12
C TYR A 365 17.85 22.35 8.04
N THR A 366 17.05 21.37 7.63
CA THR A 366 16.16 21.48 6.46
C THR A 366 14.76 21.97 6.79
N ILE A 367 14.20 21.61 7.96
CA ILE A 367 12.83 21.97 8.35
C ILE A 367 12.57 23.48 8.38
N PRO A 368 13.44 24.34 8.94
CA PRO A 368 13.23 25.79 8.89
C PRO A 368 13.11 26.33 7.46
N LYS A 369 13.89 25.78 6.52
CA LYS A 369 13.84 26.16 5.10
C LYS A 369 12.53 25.71 4.44
N LEU A 370 12.05 24.51 4.75
CA LEU A 370 10.73 24.04 4.30
C LEU A 370 9.61 24.94 4.84
N CYS A 371 9.65 25.26 6.13
CA CYS A 371 8.69 26.17 6.74
C CYS A 371 8.67 27.54 6.04
N ALA A 372 9.83 28.10 5.75
CA ALA A 372 9.96 29.38 5.03
C ALA A 372 9.47 29.28 3.58
N TYR A 373 9.85 28.21 2.87
CA TYR A 373 9.46 28.00 1.47
C TYR A 373 7.94 27.82 1.31
N PHE A 374 7.33 26.96 2.13
CA PHE A 374 5.89 26.68 2.08
C PHE A 374 5.04 27.66 2.91
N LYS A 375 5.66 28.63 3.59
CA LYS A 375 5.03 29.63 4.46
C LYS A 375 4.10 28.98 5.51
N THR A 376 4.58 27.91 6.16
CA THR A 376 3.83 27.17 7.19
C THR A 376 4.77 26.61 8.25
N ASN A 377 4.29 26.50 9.50
CA ASN A 377 5.03 25.89 10.60
C ASN A 377 4.72 24.40 10.79
N GLU A 378 3.89 23.82 9.94
CA GLU A 378 3.44 22.41 10.08
C GLU A 378 4.60 21.41 10.01
N PHE A 379 5.65 21.69 9.26
CA PHE A 379 6.84 20.83 9.18
C PHE A 379 7.60 20.70 10.52
N ASN A 380 7.45 21.64 11.46
CA ASN A 380 8.07 21.52 12.79
C ASN A 380 7.59 20.28 13.57
N LYS A 381 6.40 19.77 13.27
CA LYS A 381 5.86 18.53 13.85
C LYS A 381 6.75 17.33 13.57
N ILE A 382 7.51 17.34 12.46
CA ILE A 382 8.40 16.24 12.07
C ILE A 382 9.49 16.00 13.11
N LEU A 383 10.12 17.05 13.67
CA LEU A 383 11.13 16.91 14.71
C LEU A 383 10.54 16.33 16.01
N ILE A 384 9.36 16.81 16.40
CA ILE A 384 8.66 16.33 17.60
C ILE A 384 8.34 14.83 17.46
N GLU A 385 7.80 14.44 16.31
CA GLU A 385 7.44 13.05 16.02
C GLU A 385 8.67 12.16 15.91
N PHE A 386 9.73 12.63 15.24
CA PHE A 386 10.99 11.91 15.15
C PHE A 386 11.53 11.53 16.52
N GLU A 387 11.67 12.52 17.40
CA GLU A 387 12.19 12.32 18.75
C GLU A 387 11.33 11.38 19.58
N SER A 388 10.01 11.53 19.45
CA SER A 388 9.03 10.66 20.10
C SER A 388 9.15 9.19 19.68
N TYR A 389 9.30 8.93 18.36
CA TYR A 389 9.40 7.58 17.84
C TYR A 389 10.77 6.94 18.03
N ARG A 390 11.85 7.75 17.97
CA ARG A 390 13.21 7.33 18.34
C ARG A 390 13.24 6.81 19.79
N LYS A 391 12.70 7.58 20.75
CA LYS A 391 12.64 7.18 22.17
C LYS A 391 11.85 5.88 22.41
N ARG A 392 10.83 5.61 21.59
CA ARG A 392 9.96 4.45 21.72
C ARG A 392 10.35 3.27 20.83
N VAL A 393 11.50 3.31 20.16
CA VAL A 393 11.88 2.31 19.16
C VAL A 393 11.89 0.88 19.71
N LYS A 394 12.42 0.66 20.92
CA LYS A 394 12.45 -0.67 21.57
C LYS A 394 11.04 -1.21 21.85
N LYS A 395 10.11 -0.33 22.26
CA LYS A 395 8.71 -0.71 22.42
C LYS A 395 8.10 -1.12 21.09
N HIS A 396 8.29 -0.31 20.05
CA HIS A 396 7.77 -0.62 18.71
C HIS A 396 8.37 -1.91 18.14
N PHE A 397 9.64 -2.18 18.41
CA PHE A 397 10.30 -3.44 18.03
C PHE A 397 9.67 -4.65 18.75
N ASN A 398 9.44 -4.56 20.06
CA ASN A 398 8.75 -5.58 20.82
C ASN A 398 7.31 -5.82 20.30
N ASP A 399 6.58 -4.75 19.99
CA ASP A 399 5.24 -4.84 19.42
C ASP A 399 5.27 -5.51 18.04
N PHE A 400 6.29 -5.23 17.21
CA PHE A 400 6.50 -5.88 15.91
C PHE A 400 6.76 -7.39 16.06
N GLU A 401 7.69 -7.78 16.94
CA GLU A 401 7.98 -9.19 17.20
C GLU A 401 6.79 -9.95 17.80
N ASN A 402 6.07 -9.31 18.73
CA ASN A 402 4.86 -9.89 19.30
C ASN A 402 3.75 -10.04 18.24
N THR A 403 3.62 -9.08 17.31
CA THR A 403 2.68 -9.18 16.19
C THR A 403 2.99 -10.40 15.32
N LYS A 404 4.25 -10.64 14.98
CA LYS A 404 4.68 -11.83 14.22
C LYS A 404 4.42 -13.14 14.99
N ALA A 405 4.75 -13.17 16.27
CA ALA A 405 4.55 -14.36 17.11
C ALA A 405 3.05 -14.68 17.27
N THR A 406 2.22 -13.68 17.50
CA THR A 406 0.76 -13.84 17.62
C THR A 406 0.15 -14.29 16.31
N TRP A 407 0.56 -13.72 15.17
CA TRP A 407 0.12 -14.15 13.85
C TRP A 407 0.42 -15.62 13.58
N LYS A 408 1.65 -16.05 13.89
CA LYS A 408 2.05 -17.45 13.74
C LYS A 408 1.21 -18.39 14.62
N ARG A 409 0.91 -18.01 15.86
CA ARG A 409 0.02 -18.79 16.75
C ARG A 409 -1.39 -18.88 16.16
N LEU A 410 -1.93 -17.76 15.72
CA LEU A 410 -3.27 -17.68 15.10
C LEU A 410 -3.38 -18.62 13.91
N LEU A 411 -2.42 -18.59 12.98
CA LEU A 411 -2.42 -19.42 11.78
C LEU A 411 -2.26 -20.93 12.07
N ASN A 412 -1.65 -21.31 13.17
CA ASN A 412 -1.45 -22.70 13.53
C ASN A 412 -2.64 -23.31 14.28
N ASN A 413 -3.32 -22.54 15.11
CA ASN A 413 -4.27 -23.06 16.10
C ASN A 413 -5.73 -22.70 15.81
N ALA A 414 -5.97 -21.54 15.17
CA ALA A 414 -7.32 -20.99 15.10
C ALA A 414 -7.99 -21.13 13.73
N ILE A 415 -7.24 -21.53 12.67
CA ILE A 415 -7.77 -21.67 11.29
C ILE A 415 -7.81 -23.13 10.79
#